data_d29b1e02caaa1677b4191d30fb63c474
#
_entry.id   d29b1e02caaa1677b4191d30fb63c474
#
_cell.length_a   1.000
_cell.length_b   1.000
_cell.length_c   1.000
_cell.angle_alpha   90.00
_cell.angle_beta   90.00
_cell.angle_gamma   90.00
#
_symmetry.space_group_name_H-M   'P 1'
#
loop_
_entity.id
_entity.type
_entity.pdbx_description
1 polymer ?
#
loop_
_entity_poly.entity_id
_entity_poly.type
_entity_poly.pdbx_seq_one_letter_code
_entity_poly.pdbx_strand_id
1 'polypeptide(L)'
;PYQHKGYTCNDKMDLFINSDIQAISFFSGCGGLDIGTQLAGVKVLSSLDFYEDSVNSLRKNPFFSHSEHFCENINNVNGKDYINIIKKNNPSKLLIVGGPPCQPFSKAGYWVKNENRKANDDPRNMIEPYFRLISEIMPDGFVLENVESILHPSNRPAVDVIVNNMEKLGYNFSMLKTNAADYGIPQKRKRVFFIATKKKIKASIVQTHGDDKAIKNNPKLLPYERVIDWIGKFDEELYYCDEQVDTTGKWNHELTCIPPGKNYIALSENAGYPNPVFIAGKRYWSS
;
A
#
# COMPACT_ATOMS: atom_id res chain seq x y z
N PRO A 1 -0.92 32.61 -1.04
CA PRO A 1 -1.58 31.91 -2.13
C PRO A 1 -0.81 30.64 -2.42
N TYR A 2 -1.36 29.48 -2.01
CA TYR A 2 -0.75 28.17 -2.27
C TYR A 2 -0.94 27.86 -3.75
N GLN A 3 0.15 27.84 -4.51
CA GLN A 3 0.13 27.31 -5.86
C GLN A 3 0.03 25.78 -5.76
N HIS A 4 -1.11 25.24 -6.15
CA HIS A 4 -1.30 23.81 -6.28
C HIS A 4 -0.28 23.26 -7.27
N LYS A 5 0.60 22.37 -6.86
CA LYS A 5 1.23 21.41 -7.75
C LYS A 5 0.17 20.35 -8.13
N GLY A 6 -0.93 20.82 -8.74
CA GLY A 6 -1.96 19.94 -9.25
C GLY A 6 -1.42 19.20 -10.46
N TYR A 7 -1.16 17.93 -10.32
CA TYR A 7 -1.17 17.07 -11.49
C TYR A 7 -2.62 17.07 -11.99
N THR A 8 -2.88 17.77 -13.08
CA THR A 8 -4.12 17.58 -13.80
C THR A 8 -4.09 16.18 -14.36
N CYS A 9 -5.01 15.34 -13.93
CA CYS A 9 -5.09 13.92 -14.27
C CYS A 9 -5.13 13.71 -15.80
N ASN A 10 -5.61 14.71 -16.53
CA ASN A 10 -5.82 14.64 -17.98
C ASN A 10 -4.53 14.61 -18.82
N ASP A 11 -3.47 15.31 -18.42
CA ASP A 11 -2.28 15.45 -19.27
C ASP A 11 -1.39 14.18 -19.34
N LYS A 12 -1.63 13.21 -18.44
CA LYS A 12 -0.87 11.96 -18.40
C LYS A 12 -1.69 10.71 -18.75
N MET A 13 -3.00 10.85 -18.92
CA MET A 13 -3.85 9.70 -19.24
C MET A 13 -3.44 9.02 -20.54
N ASP A 14 -3.04 9.77 -21.55
CA ASP A 14 -2.63 9.22 -22.86
C ASP A 14 -1.34 8.40 -22.80
N LEU A 15 -0.46 8.67 -21.83
CA LEU A 15 0.84 8.00 -21.69
C LEU A 15 0.73 6.52 -21.29
N PHE A 16 -0.23 6.16 -20.47
CA PHE A 16 -0.37 4.77 -20.01
C PHE A 16 -1.47 3.99 -20.74
N ILE A 17 -2.48 4.66 -21.30
CA ILE A 17 -3.56 3.99 -22.05
C ILE A 17 -3.00 3.21 -23.24
N ASN A 18 -2.00 3.75 -23.92
CA ASN A 18 -1.34 3.15 -25.08
C ASN A 18 -0.04 2.41 -24.73
N SER A 19 0.22 2.13 -23.46
CA SER A 19 1.43 1.43 -23.05
C SER A 19 1.41 -0.04 -23.45
N ASP A 20 2.51 -0.49 -24.07
CA ASP A 20 2.74 -1.91 -24.36
C ASP A 20 3.08 -2.74 -23.11
N ILE A 21 3.49 -2.06 -22.04
CA ILE A 21 3.73 -2.69 -20.73
C ILE A 21 2.45 -2.55 -19.92
N GLN A 22 1.89 -3.67 -19.50
CA GLN A 22 0.61 -3.68 -18.84
C GLN A 22 0.66 -4.50 -17.55
N ALA A 23 -0.26 -4.24 -16.64
CA ALA A 23 -0.27 -4.87 -15.33
C ALA A 23 -1.65 -5.39 -14.93
N ILE A 24 -1.66 -6.42 -14.11
CA ILE A 24 -2.80 -6.88 -13.31
C ILE A 24 -2.49 -6.54 -11.86
N SER A 25 -3.43 -5.96 -11.16
CA SER A 25 -3.29 -5.56 -9.76
C SER A 25 -4.12 -6.45 -8.85
N PHE A 26 -3.49 -6.97 -7.78
CA PHE A 26 -4.13 -7.73 -6.72
C PHE A 26 -4.00 -6.99 -5.39
N PHE A 27 -5.03 -7.07 -4.55
CA PHE A 27 -5.10 -6.31 -3.28
C PHE A 27 -5.02 -4.80 -3.53
N SER A 28 -5.75 -4.35 -4.53
CA SER A 28 -5.66 -2.99 -5.06
C SER A 28 -6.11 -1.92 -4.07
N GLY A 29 -6.98 -2.27 -3.12
CA GLY A 29 -7.61 -1.29 -2.25
C GLY A 29 -8.32 -0.22 -3.08
N CYS A 30 -8.17 1.04 -2.69
CA CYS A 30 -8.68 2.19 -3.45
C CYS A 30 -7.76 2.62 -4.61
N GLY A 31 -6.79 1.78 -5.03
CA GLY A 31 -5.96 2.01 -6.22
C GLY A 31 -4.67 2.80 -6.00
N GLY A 32 -4.17 2.90 -4.77
CA GLY A 32 -2.94 3.67 -4.52
C GLY A 32 -1.72 3.16 -5.29
N LEU A 33 -1.49 1.84 -5.28
CA LEU A 33 -0.41 1.21 -6.04
C LEU A 33 -0.69 1.27 -7.55
N ASP A 34 -1.94 1.13 -7.95
CA ASP A 34 -2.39 1.18 -9.35
C ASP A 34 -2.16 2.57 -9.96
N ILE A 35 -2.46 3.65 -9.20
CA ILE A 35 -2.14 5.02 -9.60
C ILE A 35 -0.64 5.17 -9.85
N GLY A 36 0.19 4.71 -8.90
CA GLY A 36 1.64 4.75 -9.05
C GLY A 36 2.13 3.98 -10.27
N THR A 37 1.56 2.82 -10.53
CA THR A 37 1.85 1.97 -11.69
C THR A 37 1.51 2.69 -13.00
N GLN A 38 0.33 3.30 -13.08
CA GLN A 38 -0.08 4.05 -14.28
C GLN A 38 0.74 5.32 -14.49
N LEU A 39 1.05 6.05 -13.43
CA LEU A 39 1.93 7.23 -13.50
C LEU A 39 3.37 6.87 -13.94
N ALA A 40 3.79 5.63 -13.73
CA ALA A 40 5.05 5.10 -14.26
C ALA A 40 4.96 4.67 -15.73
N GLY A 41 3.83 4.87 -16.40
CA GLY A 41 3.63 4.52 -17.82
C GLY A 41 3.24 3.05 -18.05
N VAL A 42 2.73 2.36 -17.04
CA VAL A 42 2.26 0.98 -17.14
C VAL A 42 0.74 0.95 -17.04
N LYS A 43 0.07 0.45 -18.08
CA LYS A 43 -1.41 0.36 -18.10
C LYS A 43 -1.90 -0.74 -17.16
N VAL A 44 -2.72 -0.41 -16.18
CA VAL A 44 -3.40 -1.40 -15.34
C VAL A 44 -4.64 -1.92 -16.07
N LEU A 45 -4.63 -3.21 -16.42
CA LEU A 45 -5.73 -3.88 -17.14
C LEU A 45 -6.90 -4.22 -16.23
N SER A 46 -6.56 -4.71 -15.05
CA SER A 46 -7.57 -5.09 -14.06
C SER A 46 -7.04 -4.96 -12.65
N SER A 47 -7.97 -4.70 -11.74
CA SER A 47 -7.74 -4.59 -10.31
C SER A 47 -8.66 -5.53 -9.56
N LEU A 48 -8.16 -6.24 -8.56
CA LEU A 48 -8.92 -7.12 -7.69
C LEU A 48 -8.74 -6.73 -6.25
N ASP A 49 -9.84 -6.57 -5.54
CA ASP A 49 -9.86 -6.45 -4.08
C ASP A 49 -11.07 -7.17 -3.49
N PHE A 50 -10.99 -7.53 -2.23
CA PHE A 50 -12.07 -8.22 -1.52
C PHE A 50 -13.15 -7.26 -1.02
N TYR A 51 -12.78 -6.00 -0.70
CA TYR A 51 -13.69 -5.04 -0.11
C TYR A 51 -14.47 -4.27 -1.18
N GLU A 52 -15.79 -4.35 -1.11
CA GLU A 52 -16.70 -3.71 -2.06
C GLU A 52 -16.51 -2.18 -2.12
N ASP A 53 -16.33 -1.53 -0.97
CA ASP A 53 -16.11 -0.07 -0.91
C ASP A 53 -14.83 0.35 -1.63
N SER A 54 -13.77 -0.46 -1.52
CA SER A 54 -12.51 -0.25 -2.26
C SER A 54 -12.76 -0.34 -3.77
N VAL A 55 -13.41 -1.41 -4.21
CA VAL A 55 -13.70 -1.64 -5.63
C VAL A 55 -14.66 -0.59 -6.19
N ASN A 56 -15.66 -0.17 -5.41
CA ASN A 56 -16.57 0.91 -5.80
C ASN A 56 -15.84 2.25 -5.94
N SER A 57 -14.82 2.49 -5.12
CA SER A 57 -13.95 3.67 -5.26
C SER A 57 -13.18 3.65 -6.58
N LEU A 58 -12.65 2.47 -6.99
CA LEU A 58 -11.99 2.30 -8.29
C LEU A 58 -12.97 2.53 -9.45
N ARG A 59 -14.16 1.92 -9.40
CA ARG A 59 -15.19 2.03 -10.45
C ARG A 59 -15.69 3.45 -10.64
N LYS A 60 -15.78 4.24 -9.56
CA LYS A 60 -16.23 5.64 -9.60
C LYS A 60 -15.12 6.62 -10.01
N ASN A 61 -13.87 6.22 -9.97
CA ASN A 61 -12.75 7.09 -10.29
C ASN A 61 -12.45 7.07 -11.81
N PRO A 62 -12.64 8.20 -12.53
CA PRO A 62 -12.40 8.27 -13.98
C PRO A 62 -10.99 7.86 -14.39
N PHE A 63 -10.01 8.00 -13.49
CA PHE A 63 -8.62 7.60 -13.74
C PHE A 63 -8.48 6.10 -14.07
N PHE A 64 -9.42 5.27 -13.64
CA PHE A 64 -9.44 3.83 -13.86
C PHE A 64 -10.49 3.36 -14.87
N SER A 65 -11.12 4.28 -15.61
CA SER A 65 -12.21 3.96 -16.56
C SER A 65 -11.87 2.94 -17.64
N HIS A 66 -10.58 2.72 -17.90
CA HIS A 66 -10.06 1.77 -18.89
C HIS A 66 -9.71 0.39 -18.29
N SER A 67 -9.87 0.21 -16.98
CA SER A 67 -9.55 -1.00 -16.25
C SER A 67 -10.81 -1.78 -15.86
N GLU A 68 -10.69 -3.10 -15.76
CA GLU A 68 -11.75 -3.96 -15.19
C GLU A 68 -11.53 -4.13 -13.68
N HIS A 69 -12.61 -4.04 -12.87
CA HIS A 69 -12.51 -4.09 -11.42
C HIS A 69 -13.35 -5.22 -10.84
N PHE A 70 -12.67 -6.15 -10.19
CA PHE A 70 -13.26 -7.35 -9.58
C PHE A 70 -13.33 -7.21 -8.07
N CYS A 71 -14.54 -7.42 -7.52
CA CYS A 71 -14.77 -7.54 -6.08
C CYS A 71 -14.87 -9.01 -5.73
N GLU A 72 -13.73 -9.63 -5.40
CA GLU A 72 -13.69 -11.07 -5.15
C GLU A 72 -12.53 -11.43 -4.21
N ASN A 73 -12.70 -12.56 -3.51
CA ASN A 73 -11.62 -13.14 -2.73
C ASN A 73 -10.57 -13.77 -3.65
N ILE A 74 -9.30 -13.44 -3.45
CA ILE A 74 -8.21 -13.96 -4.27
C ILE A 74 -8.15 -15.50 -4.29
N ASN A 75 -8.67 -16.16 -3.26
CA ASN A 75 -8.73 -17.62 -3.20
C ASN A 75 -9.74 -18.22 -4.19
N ASN A 76 -10.73 -17.44 -4.64
CA ASN A 76 -11.78 -17.89 -5.55
C ASN A 76 -11.44 -17.66 -7.03
N VAL A 77 -10.40 -16.86 -7.33
CA VAL A 77 -9.98 -16.55 -8.70
C VAL A 77 -8.78 -17.38 -9.11
N ASN A 78 -8.66 -17.62 -10.41
CA ASN A 78 -7.57 -18.38 -11.03
C ASN A 78 -6.91 -17.56 -12.12
N GLY A 79 -5.68 -17.92 -12.51
CA GLY A 79 -4.99 -17.25 -13.62
C GLY A 79 -5.77 -17.32 -14.95
N LYS A 80 -6.59 -18.36 -15.14
CA LYS A 80 -7.46 -18.51 -16.32
C LYS A 80 -8.49 -17.39 -16.46
N ASP A 81 -8.95 -16.81 -15.36
CA ASP A 81 -9.95 -15.74 -15.36
C ASP A 81 -9.38 -14.46 -16.01
N TYR A 82 -8.07 -14.31 -16.02
CA TYR A 82 -7.35 -13.17 -16.60
C TYR A 82 -6.90 -13.39 -18.05
N ILE A 83 -6.94 -14.63 -18.56
CA ILE A 83 -6.45 -14.97 -19.92
C ILE A 83 -7.14 -14.14 -21.01
N ASN A 84 -8.45 -13.93 -20.90
CA ASN A 84 -9.20 -13.18 -21.90
C ASN A 84 -8.80 -11.69 -21.89
N ILE A 85 -8.61 -11.12 -20.72
CA ILE A 85 -8.15 -9.73 -20.55
C ILE A 85 -6.73 -9.58 -21.13
N ILE A 86 -5.83 -10.51 -20.82
CA ILE A 86 -4.46 -10.51 -21.33
C ILE A 86 -4.45 -10.64 -22.85
N LYS A 87 -5.18 -11.62 -23.43
CA LYS A 87 -5.24 -11.84 -24.87
C LYS A 87 -5.84 -10.65 -25.62
N LYS A 88 -6.92 -10.05 -25.10
CA LYS A 88 -7.55 -8.88 -25.69
C LYS A 88 -6.62 -7.68 -25.78
N ASN A 89 -5.79 -7.47 -24.76
CA ASN A 89 -4.89 -6.34 -24.67
C ASN A 89 -3.50 -6.62 -25.26
N ASN A 90 -3.12 -7.88 -25.41
CA ASN A 90 -1.86 -8.37 -26.01
C ASN A 90 -0.60 -7.59 -25.57
N PRO A 91 -0.31 -7.52 -24.26
CA PRO A 91 0.83 -6.75 -23.78
C PRO A 91 2.16 -7.29 -24.29
N SER A 92 3.11 -6.40 -24.64
CA SER A 92 4.50 -6.81 -24.93
C SER A 92 5.21 -7.31 -23.67
N LYS A 93 4.82 -6.75 -22.51
CA LYS A 93 5.26 -7.16 -21.18
C LYS A 93 4.08 -7.12 -20.21
N LEU A 94 3.90 -8.21 -19.48
CA LEU A 94 2.89 -8.34 -18.44
C LEU A 94 3.55 -8.26 -17.07
N LEU A 95 3.02 -7.40 -16.21
CA LEU A 95 3.40 -7.29 -14.80
C LEU A 95 2.24 -7.72 -13.91
N ILE A 96 2.57 -8.14 -12.69
CA ILE A 96 1.62 -8.23 -11.59
C ILE A 96 2.08 -7.27 -10.50
N VAL A 97 1.18 -6.46 -9.96
CA VAL A 97 1.45 -5.60 -8.81
C VAL A 97 0.51 -5.96 -7.68
N GLY A 98 0.97 -5.87 -6.43
CA GLY A 98 0.09 -6.16 -5.31
C GLY A 98 0.72 -5.97 -3.94
N GLY A 99 -0.15 -5.71 -2.96
CA GLY A 99 0.21 -5.61 -1.55
C GLY A 99 -0.54 -6.66 -0.71
N PRO A 100 -0.19 -7.96 -0.81
CA PRO A 100 -0.89 -8.98 -0.06
C PRO A 100 -0.81 -8.70 1.44
N PRO A 101 -1.94 -8.72 2.18
CA PRO A 101 -1.92 -8.51 3.62
C PRO A 101 -1.06 -9.56 4.32
N CYS A 102 -0.24 -9.06 5.24
CA CYS A 102 0.68 -9.83 6.04
C CYS A 102 0.33 -9.62 7.52
N GLN A 103 -0.95 -9.78 7.86
CA GLN A 103 -1.46 -9.50 9.21
C GLN A 103 -0.79 -10.32 10.31
N PRO A 104 -0.45 -11.61 10.13
CA PRO A 104 0.27 -12.38 11.13
C PRO A 104 1.63 -11.77 11.51
N PHE A 105 2.22 -10.98 10.60
CA PHE A 105 3.56 -10.41 10.74
C PHE A 105 3.56 -8.89 10.98
N SER A 106 2.38 -8.24 11.01
CA SER A 106 2.27 -6.81 11.29
C SER A 106 2.28 -6.54 12.79
N LYS A 107 2.65 -5.30 13.19
CA LYS A 107 2.55 -4.86 14.58
C LYS A 107 1.11 -4.99 15.13
N ALA A 108 0.10 -4.83 14.30
CA ALA A 108 -1.31 -5.03 14.66
C ALA A 108 -1.64 -6.51 14.92
N GLY A 109 -1.02 -7.45 14.23
CA GLY A 109 -1.16 -8.90 14.47
C GLY A 109 -0.42 -9.41 15.72
N TYR A 110 0.42 -8.57 16.34
CA TYR A 110 1.20 -8.94 17.54
C TYR A 110 0.32 -9.23 18.77
N TRP A 111 -0.91 -8.77 18.78
CA TRP A 111 -1.84 -8.89 19.91
C TRP A 111 -2.69 -10.18 19.90
N VAL A 112 -2.57 -11.01 18.86
CA VAL A 112 -3.19 -12.33 18.84
C VAL A 112 -2.34 -13.30 19.66
N LYS A 113 -2.95 -13.99 20.65
CA LYS A 113 -2.26 -14.89 21.57
C LYS A 113 -1.39 -15.92 20.85
N ASN A 114 -0.22 -16.21 21.43
CA ASN A 114 0.86 -17.04 20.87
C ASN A 114 0.45 -18.43 20.34
N GLU A 115 -0.63 -19.02 20.86
CA GLU A 115 -1.08 -20.37 20.48
C GLU A 115 -1.69 -20.45 19.08
N ASN A 116 -2.15 -19.32 18.52
CA ASN A 116 -2.74 -19.24 17.17
C ASN A 116 -1.78 -18.68 16.11
N ARG A 117 -0.49 -18.56 16.45
CA ARG A 117 0.55 -18.02 15.54
C ARG A 117 1.26 -19.12 14.75
N LYS A 118 0.56 -19.97 14.07
CA LYS A 118 1.14 -20.71 12.95
C LYS A 118 1.10 -19.78 11.74
N ALA A 119 2.12 -18.94 11.61
CA ALA A 119 2.14 -17.82 10.67
C ALA A 119 1.90 -18.23 9.20
N ASN A 120 2.27 -19.44 8.84
CA ASN A 120 2.06 -19.98 7.49
C ASN A 120 0.64 -20.54 7.28
N ASP A 121 -0.02 -21.01 8.36
CA ASP A 121 -1.38 -21.58 8.30
C ASP A 121 -2.46 -20.54 8.66
N ASP A 122 -2.09 -19.27 8.91
CA ASP A 122 -3.04 -18.23 9.25
C ASP A 122 -3.81 -17.81 7.98
N PRO A 123 -5.15 -17.92 7.96
CA PRO A 123 -5.99 -17.57 6.80
C PRO A 123 -5.87 -16.10 6.38
N ARG A 124 -5.26 -15.26 7.22
CA ARG A 124 -4.93 -13.86 6.90
C ARG A 124 -3.59 -13.71 6.17
N ASN A 125 -2.85 -14.82 5.96
CA ASN A 125 -1.63 -14.81 5.15
C ASN A 125 -2.01 -14.98 3.67
N MET A 126 -1.99 -13.87 2.93
CA MET A 126 -2.34 -13.83 1.52
C MET A 126 -1.13 -13.88 0.58
N ILE A 127 0.05 -14.20 1.10
CA ILE A 127 1.28 -14.36 0.30
C ILE A 127 1.16 -15.60 -0.60
N GLU A 128 0.69 -16.72 -0.08
CA GLU A 128 0.52 -17.96 -0.84
C GLU A 128 -0.47 -17.81 -2.02
N PRO A 129 -1.70 -17.28 -1.82
CA PRO A 129 -2.63 -17.02 -2.93
C PRO A 129 -2.05 -16.07 -3.99
N TYR A 130 -1.28 -15.07 -3.58
CA TYR A 130 -0.60 -14.16 -4.51
C TYR A 130 0.40 -14.91 -5.39
N PHE A 131 1.27 -15.76 -4.81
CA PHE A 131 2.23 -16.56 -5.56
C PHE A 131 1.59 -17.66 -6.41
N ARG A 132 0.44 -18.19 -5.98
CA ARG A 132 -0.35 -19.11 -6.81
C ARG A 132 -0.76 -18.43 -8.13
N LEU A 133 -1.33 -17.23 -8.06
CA LEU A 133 -1.69 -16.50 -9.28
C LEU A 133 -0.47 -16.12 -10.12
N ILE A 134 0.65 -15.75 -9.52
CA ILE A 134 1.90 -15.53 -10.25
C ILE A 134 2.32 -16.80 -10.99
N SER A 135 2.23 -17.98 -10.35
CA SER A 135 2.60 -19.26 -10.97
C SER A 135 1.65 -19.66 -12.11
N GLU A 136 0.38 -19.29 -12.02
CA GLU A 136 -0.63 -19.60 -13.04
C GLU A 136 -0.55 -18.66 -14.24
N ILE A 137 -0.24 -17.38 -14.01
CA ILE A 137 -0.16 -16.33 -15.04
C ILE A 137 1.24 -16.22 -15.65
N MET A 138 2.29 -16.49 -14.86
CA MET A 138 3.71 -16.41 -15.27
C MET A 138 4.07 -15.08 -15.94
N PRO A 139 3.84 -13.91 -15.28
CA PRO A 139 4.13 -12.60 -15.84
C PRO A 139 5.63 -12.41 -16.16
N ASP A 140 6.00 -11.36 -16.91
CA ASP A 140 7.41 -10.99 -17.14
C ASP A 140 8.10 -10.49 -15.86
N GLY A 141 7.33 -9.90 -14.95
CA GLY A 141 7.78 -9.46 -13.64
C GLY A 141 6.62 -9.16 -12.71
N PHE A 142 6.94 -8.92 -11.45
CA PHE A 142 5.94 -8.50 -10.46
C PHE A 142 6.53 -7.63 -9.37
N VAL A 143 5.66 -6.89 -8.70
CA VAL A 143 5.97 -6.05 -7.55
C VAL A 143 5.11 -6.51 -6.38
N LEU A 144 5.73 -6.94 -5.29
CA LEU A 144 5.07 -7.25 -4.03
C LEU A 144 5.43 -6.17 -3.02
N GLU A 145 4.42 -5.41 -2.57
CA GLU A 145 4.55 -4.43 -1.46
C GLU A 145 4.20 -5.08 -0.13
N ASN A 146 4.95 -4.71 0.91
CA ASN A 146 4.59 -5.11 2.28
C ASN A 146 5.09 -4.09 3.30
N VAL A 147 4.65 -4.24 4.56
CA VAL A 147 5.12 -3.43 5.67
C VAL A 147 6.59 -3.74 5.99
N GLU A 148 7.39 -2.72 6.37
CA GLU A 148 8.81 -2.92 6.69
C GLU A 148 9.02 -3.95 7.82
N SER A 149 8.05 -4.08 8.74
CA SER A 149 8.13 -5.03 9.85
C SER A 149 8.17 -6.50 9.42
N ILE A 150 7.84 -6.84 8.17
CA ILE A 150 8.03 -8.22 7.64
C ILE A 150 9.50 -8.64 7.71
N LEU A 151 10.43 -7.67 7.64
CA LEU A 151 11.87 -7.91 7.72
C LEU A 151 12.40 -8.07 9.14
N HIS A 152 11.55 -7.96 10.17
CA HIS A 152 11.96 -8.21 11.54
C HIS A 152 12.40 -9.68 11.69
N PRO A 153 13.46 -9.99 12.46
CA PRO A 153 13.97 -11.36 12.61
C PRO A 153 12.92 -12.41 12.98
N SER A 154 11.92 -12.04 13.80
CA SER A 154 10.81 -12.93 14.16
C SER A 154 9.90 -13.31 12.96
N ASN A 155 9.95 -12.57 11.86
CA ASN A 155 9.15 -12.77 10.67
C ASN A 155 9.95 -13.38 9.51
N ARG A 156 11.17 -13.84 9.80
CA ARG A 156 12.06 -14.48 8.81
C ARG A 156 11.36 -15.57 7.99
N PRO A 157 10.54 -16.46 8.56
CA PRO A 157 9.84 -17.49 7.80
C PRO A 157 8.97 -16.91 6.66
N ALA A 158 8.33 -15.76 6.85
CA ALA A 158 7.54 -15.13 5.79
C ALA A 158 8.41 -14.61 4.64
N VAL A 159 9.55 -14.05 4.97
CA VAL A 159 10.52 -13.59 3.95
C VAL A 159 11.07 -14.78 3.18
N ASP A 160 11.37 -15.89 3.87
CA ASP A 160 11.86 -17.11 3.25
C ASP A 160 10.80 -17.71 2.29
N VAL A 161 9.52 -17.69 2.65
CA VAL A 161 8.43 -18.09 1.74
C VAL A 161 8.42 -17.22 0.48
N ILE A 162 8.53 -15.88 0.62
CA ILE A 162 8.58 -14.96 -0.53
C ILE A 162 9.78 -15.26 -1.41
N VAL A 163 10.98 -15.38 -0.84
CA VAL A 163 12.23 -15.61 -1.56
C VAL A 163 12.19 -16.96 -2.27
N ASN A 164 11.82 -18.04 -1.56
CA ASN A 164 11.76 -19.39 -2.12
C ASN A 164 10.77 -19.49 -3.29
N ASN A 165 9.60 -18.82 -3.19
CA ASN A 165 8.65 -18.79 -4.30
C ASN A 165 9.21 -18.04 -5.51
N MET A 166 9.89 -16.91 -5.33
CA MET A 166 10.54 -16.18 -6.43
C MET A 166 11.59 -17.04 -7.12
N GLU A 167 12.46 -17.67 -6.37
CA GLU A 167 13.53 -18.54 -6.88
C GLU A 167 12.96 -19.78 -7.59
N LYS A 168 11.97 -20.46 -6.98
CA LYS A 168 11.30 -21.63 -7.56
C LYS A 168 10.63 -21.32 -8.90
N LEU A 169 10.06 -20.10 -9.04
CA LEU A 169 9.43 -19.65 -10.27
C LEU A 169 10.42 -19.05 -11.28
N GLY A 170 11.71 -19.04 -10.97
CA GLY A 170 12.77 -18.57 -11.87
C GLY A 170 12.89 -17.05 -12.00
N TYR A 171 12.43 -16.29 -11.00
CA TYR A 171 12.56 -14.83 -11.00
C TYR A 171 13.84 -14.39 -10.29
N ASN A 172 14.52 -13.41 -10.89
CA ASN A 172 15.52 -12.62 -10.20
C ASN A 172 14.83 -11.48 -9.48
N PHE A 173 15.28 -11.12 -8.28
CA PHE A 173 14.60 -10.09 -7.51
C PHE A 173 15.56 -9.08 -6.86
N SER A 174 15.02 -7.92 -6.57
CA SER A 174 15.63 -6.87 -5.74
C SER A 174 14.66 -6.52 -4.61
N MET A 175 15.19 -6.28 -3.42
CA MET A 175 14.42 -5.83 -2.27
C MET A 175 14.77 -4.36 -1.96
N LEU A 176 13.76 -3.50 -1.95
CA LEU A 176 13.91 -2.07 -1.73
C LEU A 176 13.13 -1.66 -0.47
N LYS A 177 13.82 -1.04 0.48
CA LYS A 177 13.17 -0.40 1.63
C LYS A 177 12.89 1.06 1.29
N THR A 178 11.71 1.53 1.63
CA THR A 178 11.26 2.88 1.32
C THR A 178 10.56 3.52 2.51
N ASN A 179 10.58 4.85 2.54
CA ASN A 179 9.66 5.62 3.34
C ASN A 179 9.00 6.64 2.40
N ALA A 180 7.68 6.67 2.34
CA ALA A 180 6.95 7.49 1.39
C ALA A 180 7.35 8.99 1.45
N ALA A 181 7.70 9.50 2.64
CA ALA A 181 8.17 10.87 2.81
C ALA A 181 9.45 11.15 2.00
N ASP A 182 10.32 10.16 1.80
CA ASP A 182 11.57 10.29 1.05
C ASP A 182 11.35 10.52 -0.46
N TYR A 183 10.09 10.41 -0.91
CA TYR A 183 9.66 10.53 -2.31
C TYR A 183 8.58 11.60 -2.53
N GLY A 184 8.40 12.52 -1.57
CA GLY A 184 7.48 13.65 -1.70
C GLY A 184 6.03 13.33 -1.32
N ILE A 185 5.79 12.26 -0.61
CA ILE A 185 4.47 11.99 -0.03
C ILE A 185 4.43 12.53 1.40
N PRO A 186 3.45 13.34 1.79
CA PRO A 186 3.37 13.94 3.12
C PRO A 186 2.97 12.92 4.21
N GLN A 187 3.61 11.74 4.19
CA GLN A 187 3.32 10.66 5.11
C GLN A 187 4.59 9.86 5.44
N LYS A 188 4.86 9.66 6.72
CA LYS A 188 5.87 8.71 7.18
C LYS A 188 5.33 7.28 7.10
N ARG A 189 5.54 6.64 5.94
CA ARG A 189 5.05 5.28 5.63
C ARG A 189 6.21 4.42 5.14
N LYS A 190 6.74 3.59 6.03
CA LYS A 190 7.82 2.67 5.71
C LYS A 190 7.28 1.39 5.07
N ARG A 191 7.85 1.02 3.94
CA ARG A 191 7.47 -0.17 3.16
C ARG A 191 8.70 -0.89 2.62
N VAL A 192 8.50 -2.15 2.29
CA VAL A 192 9.44 -2.96 1.51
C VAL A 192 8.75 -3.38 0.21
N PHE A 193 9.49 -3.27 -0.87
CA PHE A 193 9.08 -3.76 -2.18
C PHE A 193 10.01 -4.88 -2.61
N PHE A 194 9.43 -6.01 -2.99
CA PHE A 194 10.12 -7.06 -3.71
C PHE A 194 9.79 -6.89 -5.19
N ILE A 195 10.80 -6.56 -5.99
CA ILE A 195 10.66 -6.36 -7.43
C ILE A 195 11.33 -7.55 -8.10
N ALA A 196 10.55 -8.36 -8.79
CA ALA A 196 10.98 -9.62 -9.38
C ALA A 196 10.76 -9.59 -10.90
N THR A 197 11.72 -10.10 -11.65
CA THR A 197 11.70 -10.15 -13.12
C THR A 197 12.38 -11.40 -13.66
N LYS A 198 11.90 -11.92 -14.80
CA LYS A 198 12.55 -13.06 -15.49
C LYS A 198 13.96 -12.73 -15.95
N LYS A 199 14.18 -11.51 -16.45
CA LYS A 199 15.54 -11.03 -16.79
C LYS A 199 16.19 -10.45 -15.54
N LYS A 200 17.49 -10.68 -15.38
CA LYS A 200 18.24 -10.11 -14.26
C LYS A 200 18.34 -8.59 -14.44
N ILE A 201 17.67 -7.85 -13.56
CA ILE A 201 17.77 -6.41 -13.43
C ILE A 201 18.13 -6.06 -12.00
N LYS A 202 18.83 -4.96 -11.80
CA LYS A 202 19.06 -4.39 -10.47
C LYS A 202 18.11 -3.21 -10.32
N ALA A 203 17.02 -3.42 -9.59
CA ALA A 203 16.12 -2.31 -9.25
C ALA A 203 16.79 -1.37 -8.25
N SER A 204 16.70 -0.07 -8.52
CA SER A 204 17.15 0.98 -7.62
C SER A 204 16.16 2.14 -7.67
N ILE A 205 16.08 2.85 -6.57
CA ILE A 205 15.28 4.07 -6.45
C ILE A 205 16.15 5.17 -5.89
N VAL A 206 15.90 6.40 -6.32
CA VAL A 206 16.64 7.58 -5.88
C VAL A 206 15.74 8.40 -4.98
N GLN A 207 16.19 8.62 -3.74
CA GLN A 207 15.54 9.51 -2.80
C GLN A 207 15.48 10.93 -3.37
N THR A 208 14.33 11.59 -3.26
CA THR A 208 14.10 12.95 -3.78
C THR A 208 13.85 13.98 -2.68
N HIS A 209 13.44 13.57 -1.50
CA HIS A 209 13.11 14.43 -0.36
C HIS A 209 13.84 13.98 0.91
N GLY A 210 14.05 14.89 1.85
CA GLY A 210 14.73 14.59 3.09
C GLY A 210 14.43 15.60 4.21
N ASP A 211 14.86 15.24 5.42
CA ASP A 211 14.92 16.18 6.54
C ASP A 211 16.14 17.12 6.40
N ASP A 212 16.24 18.10 7.28
CA ASP A 212 17.33 19.09 7.26
C ASP A 212 18.72 18.45 7.30
N LYS A 213 18.86 17.31 8.01
CA LYS A 213 20.12 16.58 8.10
C LYS A 213 20.47 15.91 6.79
N ALA A 214 19.49 15.28 6.14
CA ALA A 214 19.66 14.65 4.84
C ALA A 214 20.00 15.69 3.77
N ILE A 215 19.32 16.85 3.77
CA ILE A 215 19.55 17.96 2.83
C ILE A 215 20.96 18.53 3.00
N LYS A 216 21.46 18.68 4.24
CA LYS A 216 22.85 19.10 4.49
C LYS A 216 23.87 18.16 3.84
N ASN A 217 23.59 16.85 3.86
CA ASN A 217 24.48 15.84 3.28
C ASN A 217 24.30 15.70 1.76
N ASN A 218 23.11 15.98 1.24
CA ASN A 218 22.80 15.96 -0.19
C ASN A 218 21.88 17.13 -0.56
N PRO A 219 22.46 18.27 -0.99
CA PRO A 219 21.70 19.48 -1.34
C PRO A 219 20.74 19.34 -2.53
N LYS A 220 20.75 18.20 -3.24
CA LYS A 220 19.78 17.92 -4.31
C LYS A 220 18.42 17.46 -3.78
N LEU A 221 18.33 17.11 -2.50
CA LEU A 221 17.07 16.70 -1.88
C LEU A 221 16.18 17.93 -1.63
N LEU A 222 14.90 17.74 -1.87
CA LEU A 222 13.86 18.69 -1.49
C LEU A 222 13.44 18.45 -0.03
N PRO A 223 12.92 19.46 0.67
CA PRO A 223 12.32 19.27 2.01
C PRO A 223 11.13 18.31 1.96
N TYR A 224 10.87 17.62 3.06
CA TYR A 224 9.67 16.81 3.19
C TYR A 224 8.41 17.65 2.97
N GLU A 225 7.48 17.09 2.21
CA GLU A 225 6.17 17.70 1.99
C GLU A 225 5.32 17.68 3.28
N ARG A 226 4.48 18.69 3.46
CA ARG A 226 3.59 18.82 4.60
C ARG A 226 2.16 18.47 4.20
N VAL A 227 1.45 17.81 5.11
CA VAL A 227 0.03 17.41 4.88
C VAL A 227 -0.84 18.63 4.52
N ILE A 228 -0.63 19.77 5.21
CA ILE A 228 -1.41 20.97 4.99
C ILE A 228 -1.28 21.52 3.55
N ASP A 229 -0.12 21.34 2.93
CA ASP A 229 0.12 21.84 1.57
C ASP A 229 -0.64 21.01 0.50
N TRP A 230 -1.08 19.80 0.85
CA TRP A 230 -1.77 18.88 -0.04
C TRP A 230 -3.28 18.85 0.17
N ILE A 231 -3.74 18.75 1.40
CA ILE A 231 -5.13 18.57 1.73
C ILE A 231 -5.75 19.73 2.53
N GLY A 232 -4.96 20.75 2.89
CA GLY A 232 -5.45 21.89 3.68
C GLY A 232 -6.61 22.66 3.02
N LYS A 233 -6.69 22.60 1.67
CA LYS A 233 -7.82 23.19 0.94
C LYS A 233 -9.17 22.50 1.22
N PHE A 234 -9.15 21.29 1.74
CA PHE A 234 -10.36 20.55 2.12
C PHE A 234 -10.76 20.80 3.58
N ASP A 235 -10.01 21.64 4.30
CA ASP A 235 -10.35 22.09 5.65
C ASP A 235 -11.24 23.35 5.59
N GLU A 236 -12.34 23.26 4.88
CA GLU A 236 -13.36 24.30 4.70
C GLU A 236 -14.75 23.66 4.88
N GLU A 237 -15.73 24.42 5.40
CA GLU A 237 -17.10 23.94 5.66
C GLU A 237 -17.77 23.28 4.44
N LEU A 238 -17.42 23.73 3.23
CA LEU A 238 -17.92 23.15 1.98
C LEU A 238 -17.64 21.64 1.84
N TYR A 239 -16.57 21.15 2.47
CA TYR A 239 -16.15 19.74 2.38
C TYR A 239 -16.58 18.92 3.61
N TYR A 240 -17.19 19.55 4.62
CA TYR A 240 -17.76 18.83 5.74
C TYR A 240 -19.12 18.27 5.33
N CYS A 241 -19.23 16.95 5.27
CA CYS A 241 -20.50 16.28 5.07
C CYS A 241 -21.36 16.46 6.31
N ASP A 242 -22.68 16.62 6.15
CA ASP A 242 -23.64 16.62 7.25
C ASP A 242 -23.69 15.26 7.99
N GLU A 243 -23.27 14.20 7.35
CA GLU A 243 -23.01 12.93 7.99
C GLU A 243 -21.73 13.04 8.82
N GLN A 244 -21.88 13.47 10.04
CA GLN A 244 -20.80 13.40 11.01
C GLN A 244 -20.33 11.96 11.12
N VAL A 245 -19.01 11.76 11.03
CA VAL A 245 -18.40 10.50 11.39
C VAL A 245 -18.90 10.16 12.79
N ASP A 246 -19.74 9.13 12.88
CA ASP A 246 -20.30 8.71 14.14
C ASP A 246 -19.16 8.18 15.03
N THR A 247 -18.78 9.00 15.99
CA THR A 247 -17.76 8.68 16.97
C THR A 247 -18.35 8.03 18.21
N THR A 248 -19.50 7.33 18.10
CA THR A 248 -20.22 6.71 19.24
C THR A 248 -19.47 5.55 19.92
N GLY A 249 -18.27 5.23 19.49
CA GLY A 249 -17.42 4.25 20.14
C GLY A 249 -17.14 4.56 21.60
N LYS A 250 -16.92 3.54 22.42
CA LYS A 250 -16.61 3.58 23.86
C LYS A 250 -15.61 4.68 24.27
N TRP A 251 -14.74 5.09 23.36
CA TRP A 251 -13.62 6.03 23.59
C TRP A 251 -13.81 7.39 22.93
N ASN A 252 -15.01 7.69 22.44
CA ASN A 252 -15.29 8.92 21.72
C ASN A 252 -14.89 10.18 22.53
N HIS A 253 -15.26 10.22 23.79
CA HIS A 253 -14.97 11.36 24.66
C HIS A 253 -13.47 11.64 24.84
N GLU A 254 -12.60 10.67 24.58
CA GLU A 254 -11.17 10.82 24.66
C GLU A 254 -10.52 11.17 23.33
N LEU A 255 -11.11 10.76 22.21
CA LEU A 255 -10.59 11.08 20.88
C LEU A 255 -10.58 12.60 20.65
N THR A 256 -11.58 13.31 21.19
CA THR A 256 -11.65 14.78 21.13
C THR A 256 -10.59 15.49 21.96
N CYS A 257 -9.98 14.78 22.92
CA CYS A 257 -8.89 15.30 23.77
C CYS A 257 -7.51 15.15 23.14
N ILE A 258 -7.39 14.49 21.98
CA ILE A 258 -6.09 14.31 21.32
C ILE A 258 -5.66 15.65 20.71
N PRO A 259 -4.51 16.23 21.13
CA PRO A 259 -4.03 17.49 20.55
C PRO A 259 -3.71 17.34 19.05
N PRO A 260 -3.88 18.40 18.26
CA PRO A 260 -3.49 18.42 16.85
C PRO A 260 -2.04 17.91 16.64
N GLY A 261 -1.85 17.06 15.65
CA GLY A 261 -0.55 16.46 15.32
C GLY A 261 -0.07 15.36 16.28
N LYS A 262 -0.88 14.98 17.26
CA LYS A 262 -0.64 13.87 18.18
C LYS A 262 -1.52 12.65 17.83
N ASN A 263 -1.26 11.54 18.48
CA ASN A 263 -2.10 10.34 18.43
C ASN A 263 -2.52 9.94 19.85
N TYR A 264 -3.24 8.86 19.97
CA TYR A 264 -3.75 8.35 21.25
C TYR A 264 -2.69 8.19 22.37
N ILE A 265 -1.40 8.10 22.03
CA ILE A 265 -0.32 8.04 23.06
C ILE A 265 -0.27 9.33 23.89
N ALA A 266 -0.76 10.45 23.33
CA ALA A 266 -0.86 11.70 24.10
C ALA A 266 -1.82 11.58 25.30
N LEU A 267 -2.72 10.59 25.29
CA LEU A 267 -3.65 10.29 26.38
C LEU A 267 -3.08 9.25 27.36
N SER A 268 -1.80 8.93 27.28
CA SER A 268 -1.15 7.98 28.20
C SER A 268 -0.67 8.67 29.49
N GLU A 269 -0.52 7.86 30.53
CA GLU A 269 0.08 8.30 31.77
C GLU A 269 1.48 8.89 31.59
N ASN A 270 2.30 8.27 30.71
CA ASN A 270 3.64 8.75 30.38
C ASN A 270 3.65 10.12 29.68
N ALA A 271 2.54 10.52 29.06
CA ALA A 271 2.36 11.84 28.48
C ALA A 271 1.71 12.84 29.45
N GLY A 272 1.47 12.44 30.71
CA GLY A 272 0.90 13.28 31.74
C GLY A 272 -0.61 13.51 31.62
N TYR A 273 -1.33 12.64 30.90
CA TYR A 273 -2.79 12.77 30.79
C TYR A 273 -3.47 12.46 32.13
N PRO A 274 -4.36 13.35 32.65
CA PRO A 274 -4.88 13.24 34.03
C PRO A 274 -5.77 12.00 34.25
N ASN A 275 -6.43 11.48 33.21
CA ASN A 275 -7.22 10.25 33.28
C ASN A 275 -6.71 9.26 32.23
N PRO A 276 -5.54 8.64 32.42
CA PRO A 276 -4.92 7.84 31.40
C PRO A 276 -5.74 6.58 31.11
N VAL A 277 -6.04 6.36 29.85
CA VAL A 277 -6.60 5.11 29.29
C VAL A 277 -5.50 4.10 28.97
N PHE A 278 -4.24 4.47 29.13
CA PHE A 278 -3.07 3.67 28.77
C PHE A 278 -2.13 3.51 29.98
N ILE A 279 -1.89 2.28 30.39
CA ILE A 279 -0.90 1.96 31.41
C ILE A 279 0.44 1.63 30.72
N ALA A 280 1.49 2.35 31.09
CA ALA A 280 2.86 2.10 30.63
C ALA A 280 2.99 2.00 29.09
N GLY A 281 2.28 2.85 28.35
CA GLY A 281 2.29 2.84 26.88
C GLY A 281 1.59 1.64 26.25
N LYS A 282 0.93 0.82 27.03
CA LYS A 282 0.08 -0.27 26.53
C LYS A 282 -1.34 0.24 26.31
N ARG A 283 -1.85 -0.04 25.13
CA ARG A 283 -3.21 0.31 24.74
C ARG A 283 -4.20 -0.70 25.30
N TYR A 284 -5.21 -0.24 26.03
CA TYR A 284 -6.42 -1.01 26.33
C TYR A 284 -7.48 -0.78 25.26
N TRP A 285 -7.19 -1.16 24.03
CA TRP A 285 -8.24 -1.30 23.04
C TRP A 285 -8.58 -2.78 23.00
N SER A 286 -9.64 -3.16 23.67
CA SER A 286 -10.30 -4.38 23.28
C SER A 286 -10.99 -4.10 21.96
N SER A 287 -10.59 -4.80 20.94
CA SER A 287 -11.36 -4.97 19.71
C SER A 287 -12.80 -5.35 20.03
#